data_4407a93547b631302ff6fb8ba1e62b4a
#
_entry.id   4407a93547b631302ff6fb8ba1e62b4a
#
_cell.length_a   1.000
_cell.length_b   1.000
_cell.length_c   1.000
_cell.angle_alpha   90.00
_cell.angle_beta   90.00
_cell.angle_gamma   90.00
#
_symmetry.space_group_name_H-M   'P 1'
#
loop_
_entity.id
_entity.type
_entity.pdbx_description
1 polymer ?
#
loop_
_entity_poly.entity_id
_entity_poly.type
_entity_poly.pdbx_seq_one_letter_code
_entity_poly.pdbx_strand_id
1 'polypeptide(L)'
;ARLARGEQSLVLLNRRGYATSLVCRECGLEAMCPNCSVSLTLHHGGRSALCHYCGHEAKAPAACPSCRGAYLRLTGFGTERVAEAVQAALPAARVERLDRDRTQRRGVLAATLAAFEKGEIDVLVGTQMIAKGHDFPRVTLVGVVDADVGLGMPDFRAAERTFQLLTQVAGRAGRGETAGEVVLQSHM
;
A
#
# COMPACT_ATOMS: atom_id res chain seq x y z
N ALA A 1 -1.41 6.03 -22.42
CA ALA A 1 -1.70 7.46 -22.71
C ALA A 1 -0.73 8.39 -21.96
N ARG A 2 -0.63 8.35 -20.61
CA ARG A 2 0.22 9.25 -19.79
C ARG A 2 1.71 9.12 -20.11
N LEU A 3 2.25 7.88 -20.16
CA LEU A 3 3.64 7.62 -20.55
C LEU A 3 4.03 8.25 -21.90
N ALA A 4 3.15 8.19 -22.90
CA ALA A 4 3.39 8.77 -24.21
C ALA A 4 3.48 10.31 -24.19
N ARG A 5 2.99 10.96 -23.12
CA ARG A 5 3.08 12.40 -22.90
C ARG A 5 4.25 12.79 -21.99
N GLY A 6 5.08 11.83 -21.57
CA GLY A 6 6.17 12.08 -20.63
C GLY A 6 5.71 12.37 -19.19
N GLU A 7 4.46 12.04 -18.87
CA GLU A 7 3.91 12.18 -17.53
C GLU A 7 4.34 11.01 -16.64
N GLN A 8 4.48 11.30 -15.35
CA GLN A 8 4.91 10.32 -14.34
C GLN A 8 3.77 9.87 -13.46
N SER A 9 3.94 8.70 -12.85
CA SER A 9 2.96 8.13 -11.93
C SER A 9 3.62 7.72 -10.62
N LEU A 10 2.89 7.92 -9.52
CA LEU A 10 3.24 7.36 -8.20
C LEU A 10 2.27 6.23 -7.87
N VAL A 11 2.78 5.11 -7.41
CA VAL A 11 1.97 4.00 -6.89
C VAL A 11 2.34 3.77 -5.43
N LEU A 12 1.44 4.15 -4.55
CA LEU A 12 1.58 3.96 -3.12
C LEU A 12 0.98 2.62 -2.71
N LEU A 13 1.77 1.79 -2.05
CA LEU A 13 1.26 0.69 -1.27
C LEU A 13 1.07 1.16 0.18
N ASN A 14 -0.18 1.23 0.64
CA ASN A 14 -0.50 1.67 2.00
C ASN A 14 -0.15 0.56 3.01
N ARG A 15 1.15 0.25 3.15
CA ARG A 15 1.64 -0.77 4.06
C ARG A 15 2.30 -0.15 5.27
N ARG A 16 1.62 -0.13 6.42
CA ARG A 16 2.23 0.05 7.73
C ARG A 16 2.29 -1.28 8.46
N GLY A 17 3.50 -1.78 8.71
CA GLY A 17 3.75 -2.96 9.52
C GLY A 17 3.48 -4.29 8.81
N TYR A 18 3.97 -5.37 9.41
CA TYR A 18 3.78 -6.76 8.96
C TYR A 18 2.41 -7.35 9.35
N ALA A 19 1.41 -6.50 9.64
CA ALA A 19 0.10 -6.95 10.04
C ALA A 19 -0.66 -7.44 8.80
N THR A 20 -0.61 -8.73 8.55
CA THR A 20 -1.49 -9.40 7.61
C THR A 20 -2.83 -9.64 8.28
N SER A 21 -3.77 -8.71 8.13
CA SER A 21 -5.15 -8.93 8.56
C SER A 21 -5.79 -10.02 7.71
N LEU A 22 -6.71 -10.76 8.32
CA LEU A 22 -7.50 -11.78 7.65
C LEU A 22 -8.79 -11.16 7.15
N VAL A 23 -8.88 -10.94 5.84
CA VAL A 23 -10.09 -10.39 5.19
C VAL A 23 -10.71 -11.46 4.28
N CYS A 24 -12.00 -11.63 4.33
CA CYS A 24 -12.72 -12.55 3.44
C CYS A 24 -12.82 -11.98 2.03
N ARG A 25 -12.44 -12.77 1.02
CA ARG A 25 -12.53 -12.37 -0.40
C ARG A 25 -13.96 -12.15 -0.88
N GLU A 26 -14.91 -12.90 -0.32
CA GLU A 26 -16.29 -12.93 -0.82
C GLU A 26 -17.15 -11.83 -0.21
N CYS A 27 -17.03 -11.59 1.12
CA CYS A 27 -17.92 -10.68 1.84
C CYS A 27 -17.21 -9.51 2.54
N GLY A 28 -15.89 -9.39 2.41
CA GLY A 28 -15.12 -8.32 3.04
C GLY A 28 -14.97 -8.44 4.57
N LEU A 29 -15.52 -9.47 5.21
CA LEU A 29 -15.45 -9.61 6.67
C LEU A 29 -14.00 -9.77 7.13
N GLU A 30 -13.58 -8.93 8.07
CA GLU A 30 -12.31 -9.07 8.78
C GLU A 30 -12.43 -10.05 9.95
N ALA A 31 -11.38 -10.83 10.20
CA ALA A 31 -11.28 -11.65 11.41
C ALA A 31 -10.95 -10.76 12.61
N MET A 32 -11.94 -10.51 13.44
CA MET A 32 -11.83 -9.63 14.60
C MET A 32 -11.43 -10.40 15.85
N CYS A 33 -10.72 -9.73 16.76
CA CYS A 33 -10.45 -10.25 18.09
C CYS A 33 -11.74 -10.27 18.91
N PRO A 34 -12.09 -11.40 19.55
CA PRO A 34 -13.31 -11.48 20.36
C PRO A 34 -13.29 -10.59 21.60
N ASN A 35 -12.10 -10.20 22.08
CA ASN A 35 -11.93 -9.41 23.30
C ASN A 35 -11.83 -7.91 23.05
N CYS A 36 -11.36 -7.48 21.86
CA CYS A 36 -10.97 -6.09 21.62
C CYS A 36 -11.65 -5.47 20.41
N SER A 37 -12.36 -6.26 19.60
CA SER A 37 -12.95 -5.80 18.34
C SER A 37 -11.95 -5.10 17.40
N VAL A 38 -10.68 -5.53 17.42
CA VAL A 38 -9.63 -5.13 16.48
C VAL A 38 -9.27 -6.31 15.59
N SER A 39 -8.78 -6.04 14.39
CA SER A 39 -8.40 -7.10 13.45
C SER A 39 -7.29 -7.98 14.00
N LEU A 40 -7.42 -9.29 13.82
CA LEU A 40 -6.37 -10.26 14.11
C LEU A 40 -5.30 -10.24 13.02
N THR A 41 -4.05 -10.39 13.44
CA THR A 41 -2.89 -10.44 12.56
C THR A 41 -2.40 -11.88 12.40
N LEU A 42 -2.09 -12.28 11.16
CA LEU A 42 -1.50 -13.59 10.89
C LEU A 42 -0.04 -13.66 11.29
N HIS A 43 0.30 -14.73 11.99
CA HIS A 43 1.66 -15.07 12.41
C HIS A 43 2.04 -16.50 11.99
N HIS A 44 3.32 -16.82 12.15
CA HIS A 44 3.87 -18.15 11.91
C HIS A 44 3.54 -18.73 10.51
N GLY A 45 3.68 -17.92 9.47
CA GLY A 45 3.38 -18.36 8.10
C GLY A 45 1.88 -18.58 7.85
N GLY A 46 1.01 -17.87 8.59
CA GLY A 46 -0.44 -17.95 8.43
C GLY A 46 -1.10 -19.07 9.22
N ARG A 47 -0.42 -19.65 10.22
CA ARG A 47 -0.96 -20.73 11.05
C ARG A 47 -1.70 -20.23 12.29
N SER A 48 -1.28 -19.10 12.86
CA SER A 48 -1.95 -18.48 14.01
C SER A 48 -2.41 -17.06 13.69
N ALA A 49 -3.44 -16.61 14.40
CA ALA A 49 -3.98 -15.28 14.38
C ALA A 49 -3.82 -14.65 15.76
N LEU A 50 -3.11 -13.54 15.87
CA LEU A 50 -2.75 -12.87 17.12
C LEU A 50 -3.38 -11.47 17.17
N CYS A 51 -3.93 -11.12 18.31
CA CYS A 51 -4.31 -9.76 18.65
C CYS A 51 -3.14 -9.01 19.27
N HIS A 52 -2.60 -8.02 18.60
CA HIS A 52 -1.51 -7.20 19.15
C HIS A 52 -1.93 -6.24 20.27
N TYR A 53 -3.24 -6.17 20.57
CA TYR A 53 -3.75 -5.31 21.65
C TYR A 53 -3.83 -6.05 23.00
N CYS A 54 -4.42 -7.25 23.01
CA CYS A 54 -4.62 -8.01 24.25
C CYS A 54 -3.82 -9.32 24.33
N GLY A 55 -3.07 -9.67 23.29
CA GLY A 55 -2.31 -10.93 23.23
C GLY A 55 -3.16 -12.17 22.94
N HIS A 56 -4.47 -12.03 22.68
CA HIS A 56 -5.29 -13.18 22.31
C HIS A 56 -4.75 -13.86 21.06
N GLU A 57 -4.46 -15.15 21.16
CA GLU A 57 -3.98 -15.97 20.05
C GLU A 57 -4.97 -17.12 19.78
N ALA A 58 -5.24 -17.33 18.51
CA ALA A 58 -6.09 -18.41 18.04
C ALA A 58 -5.51 -19.04 16.78
N LYS A 59 -5.95 -20.27 16.45
CA LYS A 59 -5.65 -20.85 15.14
C LYS A 59 -6.26 -19.99 14.04
N ALA A 60 -5.48 -19.72 12.99
CA ALA A 60 -6.00 -18.99 11.83
C ALA A 60 -7.21 -19.72 11.24
N PRO A 61 -8.37 -19.08 11.09
CA PRO A 61 -9.54 -19.71 10.54
C PRO A 61 -9.31 -20.09 9.07
N ALA A 62 -9.77 -21.29 8.71
CA ALA A 62 -9.61 -21.82 7.35
C ALA A 62 -10.64 -21.23 6.37
N ALA A 63 -11.78 -20.76 6.88
CA ALA A 63 -12.87 -20.19 6.11
C ALA A 63 -13.57 -19.07 6.88
N CYS A 64 -14.23 -18.19 6.15
CA CYS A 64 -15.02 -17.11 6.71
C CYS A 64 -16.19 -17.65 7.56
N PRO A 65 -16.36 -17.17 8.81
CA PRO A 65 -17.47 -17.61 9.64
C PRO A 65 -18.84 -17.16 9.12
N SER A 66 -18.87 -16.08 8.34
CA SER A 66 -20.11 -15.52 7.79
C SER A 66 -20.54 -16.21 6.49
N CYS A 67 -19.69 -16.21 5.46
CA CYS A 67 -20.06 -16.71 4.12
C CYS A 67 -19.37 -18.01 3.73
N ARG A 68 -18.49 -18.57 4.57
CA ARG A 68 -17.64 -19.73 4.32
C ARG A 68 -16.65 -19.57 3.17
N GLY A 69 -16.51 -18.38 2.61
CA GLY A 69 -15.51 -18.02 1.60
C GLY A 69 -14.07 -18.14 2.16
N ALA A 70 -13.10 -18.28 1.26
CA ALA A 70 -11.70 -18.33 1.63
C ALA A 70 -11.23 -16.97 2.16
N TYR A 71 -10.51 -16.96 3.29
CA TYR A 71 -9.85 -15.74 3.75
C TYR A 71 -8.76 -15.31 2.75
N LEU A 72 -8.71 -14.03 2.49
CA LEU A 72 -7.57 -13.43 1.87
C LEU A 72 -6.41 -13.52 2.85
N ARG A 73 -5.52 -14.47 2.62
CA ARG A 73 -4.18 -14.36 3.19
C ARG A 73 -3.51 -13.20 2.46
N LEU A 74 -3.60 -12.02 3.03
CA LEU A 74 -2.72 -10.94 2.64
C LEU A 74 -1.30 -11.29 3.13
N THR A 75 -0.71 -12.33 2.52
CA THR A 75 0.75 -12.38 2.42
C THR A 75 1.09 -11.13 1.65
N GLY A 76 1.47 -10.09 2.40
CA GLY A 76 1.54 -8.75 1.92
C GLY A 76 2.06 -8.69 0.49
N PHE A 77 1.27 -8.11 -0.39
CA PHE A 77 1.80 -7.63 -1.65
C PHE A 77 2.91 -6.66 -1.27
N GLY A 78 4.17 -7.13 -1.38
CA GLY A 78 5.30 -6.23 -1.21
C GLY A 78 5.28 -5.24 -2.37
N THR A 79 5.90 -4.10 -2.18
CA THR A 79 6.18 -3.14 -3.25
C THR A 79 6.80 -3.82 -4.48
N GLU A 80 7.49 -4.95 -4.27
CA GLU A 80 8.06 -5.79 -5.32
C GLU A 80 7.00 -6.36 -6.26
N ARG A 81 5.99 -7.05 -5.72
CA ARG A 81 4.90 -7.61 -6.55
C ARG A 81 4.08 -6.53 -7.23
N VAL A 82 3.89 -5.39 -6.58
CA VAL A 82 3.20 -4.25 -7.21
C VAL A 82 4.05 -3.71 -8.37
N ALA A 83 5.35 -3.55 -8.18
CA ALA A 83 6.25 -3.09 -9.24
C ALA A 83 6.31 -4.08 -10.41
N GLU A 84 6.38 -5.38 -10.13
CA GLU A 84 6.32 -6.44 -11.15
C GLU A 84 5.01 -6.41 -11.94
N ALA A 85 3.86 -6.27 -11.25
CA ALA A 85 2.56 -6.17 -11.89
C ALA A 85 2.44 -4.92 -12.77
N VAL A 86 2.96 -3.77 -12.31
CA VAL A 86 3.01 -2.54 -13.09
C VAL A 86 3.92 -2.70 -14.30
N GLN A 87 5.10 -3.31 -14.13
CA GLN A 87 6.05 -3.55 -15.23
C GLN A 87 5.46 -4.51 -16.29
N ALA A 88 4.73 -5.54 -15.84
CA ALA A 88 4.05 -6.47 -16.75
C ALA A 88 2.91 -5.80 -17.54
N ALA A 89 2.15 -4.90 -16.88
CA ALA A 89 1.08 -4.14 -17.53
C ALA A 89 1.60 -3.03 -18.46
N LEU A 90 2.79 -2.50 -18.17
CA LEU A 90 3.42 -1.41 -18.90
C LEU A 90 4.88 -1.74 -19.24
N PRO A 91 5.12 -2.66 -20.21
CA PRO A 91 6.47 -3.15 -20.51
C PRO A 91 7.46 -2.06 -20.94
N ALA A 92 6.97 -0.99 -21.56
CA ALA A 92 7.80 0.13 -22.01
C ALA A 92 8.09 1.17 -20.92
N ALA A 93 7.49 1.05 -19.74
CA ALA A 93 7.69 1.99 -18.63
C ALA A 93 8.96 1.66 -17.85
N ARG A 94 9.67 2.70 -17.44
CA ARG A 94 10.77 2.58 -16.47
C ARG A 94 10.18 2.61 -15.07
N VAL A 95 9.97 1.41 -14.50
CA VAL A 95 9.39 1.22 -13.17
C VAL A 95 10.49 1.07 -12.14
N GLU A 96 10.45 1.86 -11.08
CA GLU A 96 11.40 1.77 -9.98
C GLU A 96 10.67 1.62 -8.64
N ARG A 97 11.31 0.94 -7.70
CA ARG A 97 10.77 0.65 -6.37
C ARG A 97 11.52 1.40 -5.30
N LEU A 98 10.77 2.03 -4.38
CA LEU A 98 11.31 2.75 -3.24
C LEU A 98 10.63 2.30 -1.95
N ASP A 99 11.29 1.44 -1.19
CA ASP A 99 10.86 0.96 0.11
C ASP A 99 12.01 0.91 1.12
N ARG A 100 11.68 0.56 2.35
CA ARG A 100 12.66 0.54 3.44
C ARG A 100 13.81 -0.43 3.18
N ASP A 101 13.56 -1.55 2.54
CA ASP A 101 14.58 -2.57 2.33
C ASP A 101 15.63 -2.09 1.31
N ARG A 102 15.18 -1.42 0.25
CA ARG A 102 16.11 -0.81 -0.73
C ARG A 102 16.84 0.41 -0.19
N THR A 103 16.21 1.18 0.70
CA THR A 103 16.80 2.41 1.26
C THR A 103 17.77 2.19 2.42
N GLN A 104 17.99 0.95 2.87
CA GLN A 104 19.03 0.63 3.86
C GLN A 104 20.44 0.99 3.38
N ARG A 105 20.68 0.97 2.07
CA ARG A 105 21.95 1.41 1.50
C ARG A 105 21.99 2.94 1.42
N ARG A 106 23.07 3.54 1.96
CA ARG A 106 23.26 5.00 1.94
C ARG A 106 23.18 5.53 0.50
N GLY A 107 22.44 6.60 0.30
CA GLY A 107 22.34 7.32 -0.97
C GLY A 107 21.29 6.78 -1.96
N VAL A 108 20.77 5.55 -1.81
CA VAL A 108 19.78 4.98 -2.72
C VAL A 108 18.51 5.82 -2.77
N LEU A 109 18.00 6.25 -1.59
CA LEU A 109 16.82 7.10 -1.52
C LEU A 109 17.01 8.39 -2.36
N ALA A 110 18.09 9.12 -2.09
CA ALA A 110 18.36 10.39 -2.77
C ALA A 110 18.58 10.20 -4.29
N ALA A 111 19.30 9.15 -4.68
CA ALA A 111 19.55 8.85 -6.07
C ALA A 111 18.25 8.49 -6.84
N THR A 112 17.39 7.65 -6.25
CA THR A 112 16.11 7.27 -6.86
C THR A 112 15.18 8.47 -7.01
N LEU A 113 15.08 9.31 -6.00
CA LEU A 113 14.24 10.50 -6.04
C LEU A 113 14.76 11.53 -7.08
N ALA A 114 16.07 11.73 -7.15
CA ALA A 114 16.68 12.59 -8.17
C ALA A 114 16.47 12.06 -9.60
N ALA A 115 16.58 10.75 -9.81
CA ALA A 115 16.29 10.12 -11.10
C ALA A 115 14.80 10.28 -11.48
N PHE A 116 13.90 10.14 -10.51
CA PHE A 116 12.47 10.37 -10.72
C PHE A 116 12.19 11.84 -11.07
N GLU A 117 12.77 12.77 -10.34
CA GLU A 117 12.64 14.22 -10.62
C GLU A 117 13.14 14.60 -12.01
N LYS A 118 14.24 13.99 -12.47
CA LYS A 118 14.78 14.21 -13.83
C LYS A 118 13.93 13.57 -14.93
N GLY A 119 13.00 12.65 -14.58
CA GLY A 119 12.17 11.91 -15.54
C GLY A 119 12.89 10.70 -16.13
N GLU A 120 13.87 10.19 -15.45
CA GLU A 120 14.55 8.93 -15.79
C GLU A 120 13.71 7.71 -15.37
N ILE A 121 12.71 7.91 -14.51
CA ILE A 121 11.75 6.92 -14.02
C ILE A 121 10.35 7.39 -14.36
N ASP A 122 9.53 6.51 -14.92
CA ASP A 122 8.16 6.82 -15.34
C ASP A 122 7.14 6.48 -14.24
N VAL A 123 7.36 5.38 -13.53
CA VAL A 123 6.48 4.95 -12.43
C VAL A 123 7.34 4.65 -11.20
N LEU A 124 7.05 5.35 -10.11
CA LEU A 124 7.68 5.08 -8.82
C LEU A 124 6.69 4.35 -7.91
N VAL A 125 7.04 3.12 -7.55
CA VAL A 125 6.25 2.28 -6.63
C VAL A 125 6.89 2.32 -5.26
N GLY A 126 6.12 2.65 -4.22
CA GLY A 126 6.70 2.69 -2.88
C GLY A 126 5.70 2.74 -1.75
N THR A 127 6.23 2.93 -0.54
CA THR A 127 5.44 3.10 0.67
C THR A 127 5.33 4.59 1.02
N GLN A 128 4.92 4.92 2.23
CA GLN A 128 4.77 6.31 2.70
C GLN A 128 6.00 7.21 2.50
N MET A 129 7.17 6.63 2.21
CA MET A 129 8.39 7.40 1.98
C MET A 129 8.28 8.29 0.74
N ILE A 130 7.54 7.84 -0.29
CA ILE A 130 7.33 8.62 -1.52
C ILE A 130 6.33 9.77 -1.35
N ALA A 131 5.55 9.76 -0.27
CA ALA A 131 4.56 10.79 0.04
C ALA A 131 5.14 12.04 0.70
N LYS A 132 6.37 11.95 1.25
CA LYS A 132 6.95 12.99 2.10
C LYS A 132 7.95 13.86 1.35
N GLY A 133 7.77 15.18 1.44
CA GLY A 133 8.84 16.18 1.27
C GLY A 133 9.32 16.47 -0.17
N HIS A 134 8.82 15.79 -1.18
CA HIS A 134 9.27 15.99 -2.57
C HIS A 134 8.18 16.58 -3.43
N ASP A 135 8.59 17.43 -4.37
CA ASP A 135 7.69 18.00 -5.37
C ASP A 135 8.03 17.42 -6.75
N PHE A 136 7.03 16.80 -7.38
CA PHE A 136 7.20 16.15 -8.68
C PHE A 136 6.18 16.71 -9.67
N PRO A 137 6.51 17.80 -10.39
CA PRO A 137 5.56 18.51 -11.25
C PRO A 137 5.03 17.67 -12.42
N ARG A 138 5.73 16.60 -12.82
CA ARG A 138 5.30 15.68 -13.89
C ARG A 138 4.39 14.55 -13.40
N VAL A 139 4.15 14.44 -12.10
CA VAL A 139 3.23 13.43 -11.56
C VAL A 139 1.80 13.87 -11.77
N THR A 140 1.12 13.18 -12.69
CA THR A 140 -0.29 13.41 -13.03
C THR A 140 -1.19 12.26 -12.60
N LEU A 141 -0.62 11.12 -12.17
CA LEU A 141 -1.37 9.99 -11.64
C LEU A 141 -0.78 9.53 -10.30
N VAL A 142 -1.65 9.38 -9.34
CA VAL A 142 -1.36 8.73 -8.06
C VAL A 142 -2.30 7.55 -7.89
N GLY A 143 -1.74 6.35 -7.81
CA GLY A 143 -2.46 5.12 -7.45
C GLY A 143 -2.19 4.76 -6.00
N VAL A 144 -3.22 4.43 -5.25
CA VAL A 144 -3.08 3.85 -3.91
C VAL A 144 -3.62 2.43 -3.93
N VAL A 145 -2.73 1.48 -3.72
CA VAL A 145 -3.08 0.05 -3.62
C VAL A 145 -3.39 -0.25 -2.16
N ASP A 146 -4.50 -0.94 -1.94
CA ASP A 146 -4.89 -1.42 -0.62
C ASP A 146 -5.05 -0.28 0.39
N ALA A 147 -5.89 0.70 0.04
CA ALA A 147 -6.10 1.92 0.83
C ALA A 147 -6.63 1.64 2.25
N ASP A 148 -7.34 0.51 2.41
CA ASP A 148 -8.03 0.13 3.64
C ASP A 148 -7.10 -0.47 4.71
N VAL A 149 -5.92 -0.93 4.35
CA VAL A 149 -4.98 -1.61 5.28
C VAL A 149 -4.71 -0.79 6.54
N GLY A 150 -4.69 0.52 6.41
CA GLY A 150 -4.49 1.40 7.56
C GLY A 150 -5.65 1.40 8.56
N LEU A 151 -6.87 1.11 8.12
CA LEU A 151 -8.10 1.18 8.94
C LEU A 151 -8.19 -0.01 9.90
N GLY A 152 -7.69 -1.18 9.52
CA GLY A 152 -7.66 -2.39 10.35
C GLY A 152 -6.59 -2.40 11.45
N MET A 153 -5.80 -1.33 11.59
CA MET A 153 -4.76 -1.27 12.63
C MET A 153 -5.37 -1.09 14.02
N PRO A 154 -4.84 -1.76 15.06
CA PRO A 154 -5.29 -1.62 16.44
C PRO A 154 -4.80 -0.29 17.06
N ASP A 155 -5.23 0.82 16.49
CA ASP A 155 -4.87 2.16 16.90
C ASP A 155 -6.12 3.05 16.76
N PHE A 156 -6.53 3.71 17.83
CA PHE A 156 -7.70 4.59 17.81
C PHE A 156 -7.59 5.74 16.79
N ARG A 157 -6.38 6.07 16.36
CA ARG A 157 -6.10 7.05 15.29
C ARG A 157 -5.93 6.40 13.92
N ALA A 158 -6.26 5.15 13.74
CA ALA A 158 -6.04 4.44 12.48
C ALA A 158 -6.72 5.14 11.30
N ALA A 159 -7.98 5.53 11.46
CA ALA A 159 -8.76 6.24 10.45
C ALA A 159 -8.15 7.63 10.15
N GLU A 160 -7.82 8.40 11.18
CA GLU A 160 -7.18 9.71 11.04
C GLU A 160 -5.86 9.63 10.27
N ARG A 161 -4.98 8.69 10.68
CA ARG A 161 -3.68 8.50 10.02
C ARG A 161 -3.81 8.01 8.58
N THR A 162 -4.79 7.16 8.31
CA THR A 162 -5.07 6.70 6.95
C THR A 162 -5.56 7.86 6.10
N PHE A 163 -6.50 8.65 6.58
CA PHE A 163 -6.98 9.85 5.90
C PHE A 163 -5.85 10.85 5.63
N GLN A 164 -5.01 11.16 6.62
CA GLN A 164 -3.87 12.05 6.46
C GLN A 164 -2.89 11.55 5.39
N LEU A 165 -2.60 10.25 5.39
CA LEU A 165 -1.73 9.65 4.38
C LEU A 165 -2.34 9.77 2.99
N LEU A 166 -3.61 9.39 2.82
CA LEU A 166 -4.30 9.47 1.54
C LEU A 166 -4.35 10.89 1.01
N THR A 167 -4.67 11.87 1.87
CA THR A 167 -4.67 13.29 1.52
C THR A 167 -3.28 13.79 1.11
N GLN A 168 -2.25 13.37 1.85
CA GLN A 168 -0.86 13.75 1.57
C GLN A 168 -0.37 13.20 0.22
N VAL A 169 -0.76 11.97 -0.10
CA VAL A 169 -0.41 11.31 -1.37
C VAL A 169 -1.23 11.88 -2.52
N ALA A 170 -2.52 12.09 -2.32
CA ALA A 170 -3.39 12.72 -3.30
C ALA A 170 -2.86 14.10 -3.72
N GLY A 171 -2.38 14.88 -2.76
CA GLY A 171 -1.75 16.19 -3.02
C GLY A 171 -0.43 16.14 -3.80
N ARG A 172 0.03 14.96 -4.25
CA ARG A 172 1.19 14.82 -5.16
C ARG A 172 0.78 14.86 -6.62
N ALA A 173 -0.46 14.53 -6.95
CA ALA A 173 -0.95 14.59 -8.32
C ALA A 173 -1.27 16.02 -8.74
N GLY A 174 -0.87 16.39 -9.97
CA GLY A 174 -1.28 17.66 -10.58
C GLY A 174 -0.65 18.91 -9.98
N ARG A 175 0.59 18.85 -9.51
CA ARG A 175 1.33 20.02 -9.04
C ARG A 175 1.94 20.85 -10.17
N GLY A 176 1.96 20.32 -11.39
CA GLY A 176 2.32 21.06 -12.60
C GLY A 176 1.11 21.71 -13.26
N GLU A 177 1.25 22.05 -14.53
CA GLU A 177 0.19 22.65 -15.34
C GLU A 177 -0.92 21.66 -15.73
N THR A 178 -0.66 20.35 -15.62
CA THR A 178 -1.60 19.28 -15.99
C THR A 178 -2.38 18.81 -14.77
N ALA A 179 -3.70 18.72 -14.90
CA ALA A 179 -4.56 18.21 -13.84
C ALA A 179 -4.16 16.78 -13.45
N GLY A 180 -4.09 16.55 -12.14
CA GLY A 180 -3.78 15.23 -11.57
C GLY A 180 -5.02 14.37 -11.36
N GLU A 181 -4.81 13.07 -11.39
CA GLU A 181 -5.82 12.05 -11.07
C GLU A 181 -5.33 11.18 -9.93
N VAL A 182 -6.24 10.81 -9.03
CA VAL A 182 -5.96 9.92 -7.91
C VAL A 182 -6.90 8.73 -7.99
N VAL A 183 -6.33 7.53 -7.99
CA VAL A 183 -7.08 6.27 -8.00
C VAL A 183 -6.81 5.53 -6.70
N LEU A 184 -7.85 5.27 -5.93
CA LEU A 184 -7.79 4.52 -4.68
C LEU A 184 -8.40 3.13 -4.90
N GLN A 185 -7.62 2.10 -4.63
CA GLN A 185 -8.15 0.74 -4.57
C GLN A 185 -8.60 0.47 -3.13
N SER A 186 -9.88 0.14 -2.97
CA SER A 186 -10.51 -0.22 -1.71
C SER A 186 -11.21 -1.57 -1.84
N HIS A 187 -11.30 -2.32 -0.76
CA HIS A 187 -12.07 -3.57 -0.66
C HIS A 187 -13.38 -3.39 0.13
N MET A 188 -13.62 -2.18 0.64
CA MET A 188 -14.85 -1.79 1.33
C MET A 188 -15.86 -1.16 0.37
#